data_1ff128ad1314d7eb9195a8a0d169b653
#
_entry.id   1ff128ad1314d7eb9195a8a0d169b653
#
_cell.length_a   1.000
_cell.length_b   1.000
_cell.length_c   1.000
_cell.angle_alpha   90.00
_cell.angle_beta   90.00
_cell.angle_gamma   90.00
#
_symmetry.space_group_name_H-M   'P 1'
#
loop_
_entity.id
_entity.type
_entity.pdbx_description
1 polymer ?
#
loop_
_entity_poly.entity_id
_entity_poly.type
_entity_poly.pdbx_seq_one_letter_code
_entity_poly.pdbx_strand_id
1 'polypeptide(L)'
;DNGIARVMNFSQLVSPEKSRFFNWSKPFVQLETTRGCFNTCAFCVSGGEKPVRTISLEAIRERLNVIHQHGIKNVRVLDRTFNYNNKRAKELLHLFREYAPDICFHLEIHPALLSEELKEELAILPNGLLHLEAGIQSLREPVLEKSRRIGKLSDALQGLKYLCSLKNMETHADLIAGLPLYHLSEIFEDVRTLAEYGAGEIQLESLKLLPGTEMRRRAEELGIQYSPLPPYEVLQTKKISVEELQTAHYLSRLLDGFYNTPTWRSLTRTLILDNPHFLHELLDHLIQTDVIDTPLSLEKRGLILYNFCKNHYPDYVTQVSIAWIEAGMSLKKIPAEKVKTCLLYTSPSPRDTR
;
A
#
# COMPACT_ATOMS: atom_id res chain seq x y z
N ASP A 1 27.72 11.87 22.64
CA ASP A 1 26.26 11.97 22.48
C ASP A 1 25.79 13.19 23.26
N ASN A 2 25.27 14.19 22.57
CA ASN A 2 24.78 15.45 23.17
C ASN A 2 23.26 15.36 23.49
N GLY A 3 22.68 14.19 23.47
CA GLY A 3 21.25 13.96 23.66
C GLY A 3 20.39 14.38 22.46
N ILE A 4 19.07 14.33 22.63
CA ILE A 4 18.09 14.68 21.60
C ILE A 4 17.54 16.06 21.87
N ALA A 5 17.87 17.02 21.00
CA ALA A 5 17.21 18.32 20.99
C ALA A 5 15.82 18.20 20.35
N ARG A 6 14.77 18.64 21.06
CA ARG A 6 13.40 18.66 20.54
C ARG A 6 12.98 20.09 20.21
N VAL A 7 12.65 20.33 18.94
CA VAL A 7 11.98 21.58 18.56
C VAL A 7 10.54 21.51 19.05
N MET A 8 10.18 22.40 19.98
CA MET A 8 8.83 22.44 20.57
C MET A 8 7.86 23.30 19.75
N ASN A 9 8.36 24.35 19.09
CA ASN A 9 7.55 25.23 18.27
C ASN A 9 7.91 25.05 16.79
N PHE A 10 7.01 24.39 16.04
CA PHE A 10 7.18 24.13 14.62
C PHE A 10 7.07 25.36 13.72
N SER A 11 6.47 26.48 14.23
CA SER A 11 6.42 27.74 13.47
C SER A 11 7.81 28.36 13.23
N GLN A 12 8.82 27.90 13.99
CA GLN A 12 10.20 28.33 13.81
C GLN A 12 10.97 27.52 12.76
N LEU A 13 10.39 26.43 12.25
CA LEU A 13 11.02 25.62 11.22
C LEU A 13 10.87 26.30 9.86
N VAL A 14 12.01 26.50 9.21
CA VAL A 14 12.03 27.02 7.84
C VAL A 14 11.47 25.94 6.90
N SER A 15 10.53 26.35 6.05
CA SER A 15 9.97 25.48 5.02
C SER A 15 11.05 25.02 4.04
N PRO A 16 11.22 23.70 3.80
CA PRO A 16 12.20 23.19 2.85
C PRO A 16 12.04 23.76 1.43
N GLU A 17 10.82 24.06 1.03
CA GLU A 17 10.46 24.60 -0.29
C GLU A 17 11.06 26.01 -0.53
N LYS A 18 11.45 26.72 0.54
CA LYS A 18 12.15 28.03 0.46
C LYS A 18 13.66 27.89 0.19
N SER A 19 14.18 26.65 0.22
CA SER A 19 15.60 26.41 -0.04
C SER A 19 15.92 26.49 -1.54
N ARG A 20 16.99 27.19 -1.91
CA ARG A 20 17.52 27.19 -3.29
C ARG A 20 17.97 25.81 -3.77
N PHE A 21 18.17 24.87 -2.86
CA PHE A 21 18.56 23.48 -3.16
C PHE A 21 17.37 22.54 -3.23
N PHE A 22 16.14 23.04 -3.08
CA PHE A 22 14.96 22.18 -3.17
C PHE A 22 14.79 21.67 -4.61
N ASN A 23 14.65 20.36 -4.75
CA ASN A 23 14.57 19.73 -6.06
C ASN A 23 13.10 19.60 -6.53
N TRP A 24 12.70 20.52 -7.39
CA TRP A 24 11.36 20.59 -7.98
C TRP A 24 11.16 19.63 -9.17
N SER A 25 12.21 18.94 -9.66
CA SER A 25 12.08 17.97 -10.77
C SER A 25 11.59 16.60 -10.32
N LYS A 26 11.42 16.35 -9.02
CA LYS A 26 10.88 15.11 -8.50
C LYS A 26 9.39 14.98 -8.82
N PRO A 27 8.88 13.75 -9.06
CA PRO A 27 7.48 13.52 -9.37
C PRO A 27 6.53 13.78 -8.18
N PHE A 28 7.06 13.93 -6.99
CA PHE A 28 6.31 14.24 -5.77
C PHE A 28 7.13 15.10 -4.79
N VAL A 29 6.41 15.78 -3.90
CA VAL A 29 6.98 16.52 -2.76
C VAL A 29 6.50 15.87 -1.46
N GLN A 30 7.37 15.92 -0.44
CA GLN A 30 7.03 15.46 0.91
C GLN A 30 6.57 16.64 1.76
N LEU A 31 5.43 16.49 2.43
CA LEU A 31 4.83 17.49 3.31
C LEU A 31 4.63 16.89 4.70
N GLU A 32 5.21 17.50 5.72
CA GLU A 32 4.94 17.17 7.12
C GLU A 32 3.88 18.11 7.66
N THR A 33 2.77 17.54 8.22
CA THR A 33 1.76 18.32 8.94
C THR A 33 1.77 18.05 10.43
N THR A 34 2.32 16.88 10.83
CA THR A 34 2.54 16.48 12.23
C THR A 34 3.86 15.75 12.38
N ARG A 35 4.44 15.77 13.58
CA ARG A 35 5.61 14.97 13.96
C ARG A 35 5.37 14.24 15.27
N GLY A 36 5.78 12.97 15.30
CA GLY A 36 5.54 12.04 16.38
C GLY A 36 4.40 11.08 16.08
N CYS A 37 4.24 10.08 16.93
CA CYS A 37 3.18 9.07 16.81
C CYS A 37 2.65 8.70 18.21
N PHE A 38 1.34 8.62 18.33
CA PHE A 38 0.70 8.16 19.58
C PHE A 38 0.82 6.64 19.77
N ASN A 39 0.99 5.90 18.67
CA ASN A 39 1.09 4.46 18.67
C ASN A 39 2.47 4.00 19.20
N THR A 40 2.52 2.79 19.77
CA THR A 40 3.72 2.25 20.43
C THR A 40 4.25 1.01 19.73
N CYS A 41 4.06 0.90 18.43
CA CYS A 41 4.49 -0.25 17.63
C CYS A 41 5.97 -0.56 17.87
N ALA A 42 6.26 -1.78 18.35
CA ALA A 42 7.60 -2.18 18.78
C ALA A 42 8.63 -2.22 17.64
N PHE A 43 8.17 -2.37 16.40
CA PHE A 43 9.00 -2.40 15.19
C PHE A 43 9.29 -1.00 14.60
N CYS A 44 8.53 0.02 15.02
CA CYS A 44 8.59 1.34 14.39
C CYS A 44 9.57 2.28 15.10
N VAL A 45 10.39 3.00 14.33
CA VAL A 45 11.32 4.01 14.87
C VAL A 45 10.60 5.22 15.47
N SER A 46 9.36 5.50 15.02
CA SER A 46 8.51 6.58 15.56
C SER A 46 7.57 6.10 16.67
N GLY A 47 7.66 4.81 17.06
CA GLY A 47 6.81 4.23 18.09
C GLY A 47 6.99 4.95 19.43
N GLY A 48 5.89 5.56 19.94
CA GLY A 48 5.89 6.25 21.22
C GLY A 48 6.55 7.62 21.22
N GLU A 49 6.84 8.24 20.07
CA GLU A 49 7.33 9.61 19.98
C GLU A 49 6.21 10.60 20.35
N LYS A 50 6.11 10.93 21.63
CA LYS A 50 5.07 11.80 22.19
C LYS A 50 5.67 13.09 22.78
N PRO A 51 4.88 14.17 22.83
CA PRO A 51 3.56 14.36 22.22
C PRO A 51 3.62 14.47 20.69
N VAL A 52 2.52 14.17 20.00
CA VAL A 52 2.38 14.51 18.59
C VAL A 52 2.29 16.02 18.46
N ARG A 53 3.17 16.62 17.65
CA ARG A 53 3.28 18.05 17.45
C ARG A 53 2.75 18.43 16.08
N THR A 54 2.03 19.54 15.98
CA THR A 54 1.35 19.96 14.75
C THR A 54 1.98 21.20 14.15
N ILE A 55 1.97 21.32 12.83
CA ILE A 55 2.24 22.55 12.08
C ILE A 55 0.91 23.28 11.92
N SER A 56 0.89 24.62 11.98
CA SER A 56 -0.35 25.38 11.82
C SER A 56 -0.93 25.23 10.39
N LEU A 57 -2.25 25.35 10.26
CA LEU A 57 -2.91 25.25 8.95
C LEU A 57 -2.43 26.36 8.00
N GLU A 58 -2.14 27.55 8.53
CA GLU A 58 -1.62 28.68 7.76
C GLU A 58 -0.25 28.34 7.15
N ALA A 59 0.66 27.78 7.96
CA ALA A 59 1.98 27.38 7.47
C ALA A 59 1.90 26.24 6.44
N ILE A 60 0.97 25.30 6.62
CA ILE A 60 0.71 24.24 5.64
C ILE A 60 0.18 24.83 4.34
N ARG A 61 -0.79 25.74 4.42
CA ARG A 61 -1.35 26.45 3.26
C ARG A 61 -0.28 27.21 2.48
N GLU A 62 0.60 27.95 3.16
CA GLU A 62 1.72 28.65 2.52
C GLU A 62 2.60 27.67 1.72
N ARG A 63 2.93 26.53 2.31
CA ARG A 63 3.74 25.49 1.65
C ARG A 63 3.00 24.91 0.44
N LEU A 64 1.73 24.57 0.58
CA LEU A 64 0.91 24.03 -0.51
C LEU A 64 0.78 25.03 -1.67
N ASN A 65 0.65 26.33 -1.40
CA ASN A 65 0.62 27.34 -2.44
C ASN A 65 1.92 27.34 -3.26
N VAL A 66 3.08 27.25 -2.60
CA VAL A 66 4.38 27.17 -3.28
C VAL A 66 4.48 25.88 -4.10
N ILE A 67 4.09 24.74 -3.53
CA ILE A 67 4.08 23.42 -4.19
C ILE A 67 3.19 23.45 -5.43
N HIS A 68 1.99 24.00 -5.32
CA HIS A 68 1.02 24.12 -6.41
C HIS A 68 1.54 25.04 -7.54
N GLN A 69 2.16 26.19 -7.20
CA GLN A 69 2.76 27.12 -8.16
C GLN A 69 3.89 26.49 -8.98
N HIS A 70 4.58 25.47 -8.44
CA HIS A 70 5.60 24.69 -9.16
C HIS A 70 5.03 23.53 -9.98
N GLY A 71 3.70 23.38 -10.04
CA GLY A 71 3.02 22.36 -10.85
C GLY A 71 3.17 20.93 -10.35
N ILE A 72 3.48 20.74 -9.07
CA ILE A 72 3.58 19.43 -8.44
C ILE A 72 2.19 18.80 -8.35
N LYS A 73 2.06 17.57 -8.84
CA LYS A 73 0.79 16.83 -8.88
C LYS A 73 0.61 15.85 -7.72
N ASN A 74 1.69 15.48 -7.04
CA ASN A 74 1.65 14.48 -5.98
C ASN A 74 2.34 15.00 -4.72
N VAL A 75 1.64 14.94 -3.59
CA VAL A 75 2.17 15.31 -2.27
C VAL A 75 2.07 14.11 -1.33
N ARG A 76 3.19 13.63 -0.83
CA ARG A 76 3.25 12.59 0.20
C ARG A 76 3.29 13.24 1.57
N VAL A 77 2.24 13.05 2.35
CA VAL A 77 2.16 13.54 3.72
C VAL A 77 2.92 12.58 4.63
N LEU A 78 3.90 13.09 5.38
CA LEU A 78 4.82 12.28 6.20
C LEU A 78 4.27 11.96 7.60
N ASP A 79 3.03 12.32 7.89
CA ASP A 79 2.40 12.08 9.17
C ASP A 79 2.26 10.57 9.41
N ARG A 80 2.80 10.08 10.52
CA ARG A 80 2.78 8.63 10.85
C ARG A 80 1.40 8.06 11.10
N THR A 81 0.43 8.91 11.33
CA THR A 81 -1.00 8.58 11.41
C THR A 81 -1.77 9.86 11.19
N PHE A 82 -2.26 10.05 9.99
CA PHE A 82 -2.97 11.26 9.60
C PHE A 82 -4.20 11.53 10.49
N ASN A 83 -4.96 10.48 10.79
CA ASN A 83 -6.20 10.56 11.56
C ASN A 83 -6.01 10.29 13.07
N TYR A 84 -4.82 10.57 13.63
CA TYR A 84 -4.62 10.46 15.08
C TYR A 84 -5.56 11.39 15.88
N ASN A 85 -6.01 12.46 15.24
CA ASN A 85 -7.01 13.40 15.74
C ASN A 85 -8.00 13.70 14.61
N ASN A 86 -9.22 13.18 14.72
CA ASN A 86 -10.22 13.27 13.65
C ASN A 86 -10.63 14.72 13.32
N LYS A 87 -10.70 15.61 14.32
CA LYS A 87 -11.00 17.04 14.08
C LYS A 87 -9.93 17.67 13.19
N ARG A 88 -8.65 17.45 13.55
CA ARG A 88 -7.54 17.97 12.76
C ARG A 88 -7.48 17.36 11.36
N ALA A 89 -7.75 16.06 11.24
CA ALA A 89 -7.82 15.39 9.95
C ALA A 89 -8.86 16.07 9.04
N LYS A 90 -10.06 16.35 9.54
CA LYS A 90 -11.09 17.07 8.78
C LYS A 90 -10.62 18.46 8.35
N GLU A 91 -10.02 19.25 9.24
CA GLU A 91 -9.48 20.57 8.91
C GLU A 91 -8.44 20.50 7.77
N LEU A 92 -7.58 19.47 7.79
CA LEU A 92 -6.60 19.24 6.73
C LEU A 92 -7.26 18.78 5.43
N LEU A 93 -8.28 17.91 5.47
CA LEU A 93 -9.01 17.47 4.28
C LEU A 93 -9.74 18.65 3.61
N HIS A 94 -10.32 19.57 4.38
CA HIS A 94 -10.91 20.80 3.86
C HIS A 94 -9.85 21.65 3.15
N LEU A 95 -8.66 21.79 3.75
CA LEU A 95 -7.55 22.51 3.13
C LEU A 95 -7.07 21.82 1.84
N PHE A 96 -6.91 20.50 1.84
CA PHE A 96 -6.44 19.75 0.67
C PHE A 96 -7.43 19.82 -0.50
N ARG A 97 -8.72 19.84 -0.21
CA ARG A 97 -9.79 19.98 -1.21
C ARG A 97 -9.66 21.26 -2.05
N GLU A 98 -9.06 22.32 -1.51
CA GLU A 98 -8.84 23.58 -2.23
C GLU A 98 -7.85 23.43 -3.40
N TYR A 99 -7.05 22.35 -3.41
CA TYR A 99 -6.05 22.05 -4.44
C TYR A 99 -6.52 20.98 -5.43
N ALA A 100 -7.77 20.51 -5.33
CA ALA A 100 -8.34 19.60 -6.31
C ALA A 100 -8.70 20.34 -7.61
N PRO A 101 -8.55 19.71 -8.80
CA PRO A 101 -8.04 18.37 -9.05
C PRO A 101 -6.51 18.33 -9.25
N ASP A 102 -5.79 19.40 -8.95
CA ASP A 102 -4.41 19.57 -9.36
C ASP A 102 -3.42 18.74 -8.55
N ILE A 103 -3.72 18.47 -7.28
CA ILE A 103 -2.83 17.73 -6.36
C ILE A 103 -3.55 16.50 -5.82
N CYS A 104 -2.88 15.34 -5.89
CA CYS A 104 -3.21 14.12 -5.17
C CYS A 104 -2.36 14.01 -3.91
N PHE A 105 -2.99 13.75 -2.75
CA PHE A 105 -2.32 13.61 -1.46
C PHE A 105 -2.27 12.13 -1.05
N HIS A 106 -1.06 11.65 -0.78
CA HIS A 106 -0.84 10.33 -0.21
C HIS A 106 -0.76 10.44 1.32
N LEU A 107 -1.62 9.70 2.04
CA LEU A 107 -1.80 9.78 3.49
C LEU A 107 -1.68 8.40 4.16
N GLU A 108 -0.89 8.30 5.24
CA GLU A 108 -0.91 7.13 6.13
C GLU A 108 -2.08 7.25 7.13
N ILE A 109 -3.03 6.33 7.09
CA ILE A 109 -4.24 6.33 7.92
C ILE A 109 -4.30 5.10 8.83
N HIS A 110 -4.81 5.28 10.04
CA HIS A 110 -5.08 4.16 10.96
C HIS A 110 -6.56 3.76 10.88
N PRO A 111 -6.91 2.62 10.29
CA PRO A 111 -8.30 2.29 10.01
C PRO A 111 -9.18 2.15 11.26
N ALA A 112 -8.61 1.72 12.43
CA ALA A 112 -9.37 1.64 13.68
C ALA A 112 -9.75 2.99 14.31
N LEU A 113 -9.25 4.12 13.77
CA LEU A 113 -9.49 5.46 14.33
C LEU A 113 -10.46 6.31 13.49
N LEU A 114 -11.20 5.70 12.60
CA LEU A 114 -12.17 6.41 11.77
C LEU A 114 -13.42 6.72 12.58
N SER A 115 -13.68 8.01 12.87
CA SER A 115 -14.99 8.43 13.37
C SER A 115 -16.02 8.49 12.23
N GLU A 116 -17.32 8.48 12.56
CA GLU A 116 -18.39 8.58 11.55
C GLU A 116 -18.28 9.88 10.77
N GLU A 117 -17.99 11.00 11.46
CA GLU A 117 -17.82 12.30 10.81
C GLU A 117 -16.64 12.33 9.85
N LEU A 118 -15.55 11.58 10.13
CA LEU A 118 -14.41 11.47 9.21
C LEU A 118 -14.75 10.57 8.02
N LYS A 119 -15.52 9.52 8.24
CA LYS A 119 -16.01 8.67 7.15
C LYS A 119 -16.90 9.46 6.18
N GLU A 120 -17.85 10.23 6.70
CA GLU A 120 -18.70 11.11 5.90
C GLU A 120 -17.87 12.10 5.07
N GLU A 121 -16.86 12.72 5.69
CA GLU A 121 -15.97 13.65 4.99
C GLU A 121 -15.19 12.96 3.85
N LEU A 122 -14.62 11.79 4.10
CA LEU A 122 -13.89 11.02 3.08
C LEU A 122 -14.78 10.64 1.89
N ALA A 123 -16.05 10.31 2.14
CA ALA A 123 -16.99 9.88 1.10
C ALA A 123 -17.36 11.00 0.09
N ILE A 124 -17.28 12.25 0.50
CA ILE A 124 -17.66 13.41 -0.34
C ILE A 124 -16.49 14.12 -1.00
N LEU A 125 -15.26 13.64 -0.80
CA LEU A 125 -14.07 14.24 -1.42
C LEU A 125 -14.07 14.03 -2.94
N PRO A 126 -13.45 14.95 -3.71
CA PRO A 126 -13.27 14.78 -5.14
C PRO A 126 -12.49 13.52 -5.49
N ASN A 127 -12.85 12.90 -6.63
CA ASN A 127 -12.14 11.74 -7.16
C ASN A 127 -10.65 12.05 -7.37
N GLY A 128 -9.77 11.16 -6.90
CA GLY A 128 -8.33 11.26 -7.10
C GLY A 128 -7.63 12.29 -6.20
N LEU A 129 -8.34 12.93 -5.26
CA LEU A 129 -7.71 13.83 -4.30
C LEU A 129 -6.81 13.09 -3.32
N LEU A 130 -7.22 11.89 -2.91
CA LEU A 130 -6.50 11.09 -1.92
C LEU A 130 -6.06 9.74 -2.47
N HIS A 131 -4.89 9.31 -1.99
CA HIS A 131 -4.39 7.97 -2.01
C HIS A 131 -4.09 7.57 -0.56
N LEU A 132 -4.77 6.55 -0.04
CA LEU A 132 -4.67 6.17 1.37
C LEU A 132 -3.82 4.93 1.57
N GLU A 133 -2.87 4.99 2.48
CA GLU A 133 -2.08 3.86 2.96
C GLU A 133 -2.61 3.45 4.35
N ALA A 134 -3.26 2.30 4.40
CA ALA A 134 -3.85 1.76 5.61
C ALA A 134 -2.94 0.67 6.19
N GLY A 135 -2.04 1.07 7.09
CA GLY A 135 -1.16 0.13 7.77
C GLY A 135 -1.97 -0.78 8.69
N ILE A 136 -2.30 -1.99 8.28
CA ILE A 136 -2.96 -3.01 9.12
C ILE A 136 -1.93 -3.94 9.78
N GLN A 137 -0.85 -4.26 9.10
CA GLN A 137 0.32 -5.04 9.46
C GLN A 137 0.08 -6.55 9.56
N SER A 138 -1.05 -6.99 10.10
CA SER A 138 -1.54 -8.36 10.17
C SER A 138 -3.04 -8.35 10.53
N LEU A 139 -3.78 -9.38 10.15
CA LEU A 139 -5.16 -9.60 10.56
C LEU A 139 -5.25 -10.59 11.74
N ARG A 140 -4.16 -10.74 12.50
CA ARG A 140 -4.06 -11.66 13.65
C ARG A 140 -3.85 -10.87 14.94
N GLU A 141 -4.84 -10.89 15.82
CA GLU A 141 -4.81 -10.13 17.08
C GLU A 141 -3.55 -10.43 17.94
N PRO A 142 -3.13 -11.73 18.12
CA PRO A 142 -1.91 -12.03 18.88
C PRO A 142 -0.63 -11.42 18.25
N VAL A 143 -0.55 -11.31 16.92
CA VAL A 143 0.57 -10.70 16.20
C VAL A 143 0.61 -9.19 16.46
N LEU A 144 -0.55 -8.52 16.40
CA LEU A 144 -0.67 -7.08 16.64
C LEU A 144 -0.38 -6.73 18.10
N GLU A 145 -0.89 -7.50 19.06
CA GLU A 145 -0.61 -7.34 20.48
C GLU A 145 0.88 -7.52 20.78
N LYS A 146 1.51 -8.58 20.25
CA LYS A 146 2.95 -8.83 20.44
C LYS A 146 3.81 -7.73 19.82
N SER A 147 3.31 -7.10 18.76
CA SER A 147 3.93 -5.95 18.09
C SER A 147 3.58 -4.62 18.77
N ARG A 148 2.79 -4.62 19.85
CA ARG A 148 2.34 -3.43 20.60
C ARG A 148 1.62 -2.40 19.75
N ARG A 149 0.90 -2.86 18.74
CA ARG A 149 0.06 -1.99 17.93
C ARG A 149 -1.23 -1.69 18.68
N ILE A 150 -1.57 -0.40 18.82
CA ILE A 150 -2.76 0.05 19.53
C ILE A 150 -3.98 -0.01 18.61
N GLY A 151 -5.15 -0.37 19.15
CA GLY A 151 -6.43 -0.46 18.46
C GLY A 151 -6.96 -1.91 18.46
N LYS A 152 -8.27 -2.04 18.43
CA LYS A 152 -8.91 -3.36 18.30
C LYS A 152 -8.87 -3.80 16.84
N LEU A 153 -8.57 -5.06 16.60
CA LEU A 153 -8.57 -5.63 15.26
C LEU A 153 -9.94 -5.49 14.57
N SER A 154 -11.04 -5.73 15.31
CA SER A 154 -12.40 -5.56 14.80
C SER A 154 -12.66 -4.18 14.20
N ASP A 155 -12.23 -3.13 14.92
CA ASP A 155 -12.42 -1.75 14.49
C ASP A 155 -11.54 -1.44 13.26
N ALA A 156 -10.31 -1.97 13.24
CA ALA A 156 -9.40 -1.84 12.11
C ALA A 156 -9.95 -2.50 10.84
N LEU A 157 -10.51 -3.71 10.96
CA LEU A 157 -11.12 -4.43 9.84
C LEU A 157 -12.37 -3.72 9.33
N GLN A 158 -13.23 -3.24 10.22
CA GLN A 158 -14.42 -2.47 9.83
C GLN A 158 -14.03 -1.17 9.11
N GLY A 159 -13.05 -0.45 9.65
CA GLY A 159 -12.55 0.78 9.04
C GLY A 159 -11.89 0.52 7.69
N LEU A 160 -11.06 -0.52 7.56
CA LEU A 160 -10.44 -0.88 6.30
C LEU A 160 -11.48 -1.27 5.23
N LYS A 161 -12.47 -2.09 5.61
CA LYS A 161 -13.56 -2.46 4.70
C LYS A 161 -14.33 -1.24 4.21
N TYR A 162 -14.56 -0.25 5.10
CA TYR A 162 -15.15 1.02 4.71
C TYR A 162 -14.27 1.77 3.72
N LEU A 163 -12.97 1.95 4.00
CA LEU A 163 -12.04 2.64 3.10
C LEU A 163 -11.99 2.00 1.71
N CYS A 164 -11.90 0.67 1.65
CA CYS A 164 -11.90 -0.09 0.39
C CYS A 164 -13.23 0.02 -0.39
N SER A 165 -14.34 0.37 0.26
CA SER A 165 -15.63 0.56 -0.39
C SER A 165 -15.77 1.92 -1.09
N LEU A 166 -14.91 2.89 -0.74
CA LEU A 166 -14.91 4.21 -1.35
C LEU A 166 -14.39 4.14 -2.79
N LYS A 167 -15.12 4.78 -3.72
CA LYS A 167 -14.78 4.76 -5.15
C LYS A 167 -14.04 6.01 -5.61
N ASN A 168 -13.98 7.02 -4.77
CA ASN A 168 -13.35 8.32 -5.06
C ASN A 168 -11.86 8.37 -4.69
N MET A 169 -11.32 7.30 -4.10
CA MET A 169 -9.91 7.18 -3.73
C MET A 169 -9.42 5.74 -3.78
N GLU A 170 -8.12 5.56 -3.91
CA GLU A 170 -7.48 4.24 -3.78
C GLU A 170 -6.98 4.03 -2.34
N THR A 171 -7.12 2.80 -1.85
CA THR A 171 -6.65 2.39 -0.53
C THR A 171 -5.64 1.26 -0.66
N HIS A 172 -4.42 1.49 -0.17
CA HIS A 172 -3.43 0.45 0.10
C HIS A 172 -3.70 -0.21 1.44
N ALA A 173 -3.47 -1.50 1.52
CA ALA A 173 -3.46 -2.25 2.76
C ALA A 173 -2.09 -2.91 2.96
N ASP A 174 -1.42 -2.63 4.09
CA ASP A 174 -0.06 -3.07 4.33
C ASP A 174 -0.01 -4.21 5.33
N LEU A 175 0.70 -5.26 4.97
CA LEU A 175 1.08 -6.40 5.82
C LEU A 175 2.59 -6.43 6.03
N ILE A 176 3.04 -6.99 7.17
CA ILE A 176 4.47 -7.17 7.45
C ILE A 176 4.77 -8.64 7.72
N ALA A 177 5.47 -9.30 6.81
CA ALA A 177 5.99 -10.65 7.01
C ALA A 177 7.16 -10.63 8.02
N GLY A 178 7.23 -11.65 8.87
CA GLY A 178 8.28 -11.78 9.89
C GLY A 178 7.96 -11.13 11.23
N LEU A 179 6.75 -10.62 11.44
CA LEU A 179 6.29 -10.22 12.77
C LEU A 179 6.24 -11.45 13.71
N PRO A 180 6.52 -11.28 15.04
CA PRO A 180 6.40 -12.38 15.99
C PRO A 180 5.02 -13.01 15.98
N LEU A 181 4.96 -14.35 16.07
CA LEU A 181 3.75 -15.18 16.04
C LEU A 181 3.05 -15.30 14.70
N TYR A 182 3.52 -14.65 13.64
CA TYR A 182 2.88 -14.66 12.33
C TYR A 182 3.39 -15.82 11.46
N HIS A 183 2.49 -16.69 11.02
CA HIS A 183 2.80 -17.84 10.17
C HIS A 183 2.62 -17.51 8.68
N LEU A 184 3.34 -18.20 7.80
CA LEU A 184 3.21 -18.02 6.36
C LEU A 184 1.78 -18.30 5.87
N SER A 185 1.14 -19.36 6.37
CA SER A 185 -0.25 -19.69 6.00
C SER A 185 -1.24 -18.57 6.35
N GLU A 186 -1.04 -17.92 7.51
CA GLU A 186 -1.87 -16.78 7.92
C GLU A 186 -1.64 -15.55 7.02
N ILE A 187 -0.41 -15.34 6.51
CA ILE A 187 -0.12 -14.26 5.55
C ILE A 187 -0.92 -14.46 4.27
N PHE A 188 -1.00 -15.68 3.72
CA PHE A 188 -1.81 -15.98 2.54
C PHE A 188 -3.31 -15.76 2.78
N GLU A 189 -3.81 -16.16 3.96
CA GLU A 189 -5.20 -15.92 4.34
C GLU A 189 -5.50 -14.43 4.50
N ASP A 190 -4.58 -13.67 5.10
CA ASP A 190 -4.71 -12.23 5.27
C ASP A 190 -4.72 -11.51 3.92
N VAL A 191 -3.85 -11.88 2.97
CA VAL A 191 -3.86 -11.38 1.60
C VAL A 191 -5.20 -11.66 0.92
N ARG A 192 -5.75 -12.88 1.05
CA ARG A 192 -7.06 -13.23 0.51
C ARG A 192 -8.18 -12.35 1.10
N THR A 193 -8.16 -12.13 2.41
CA THR A 193 -9.14 -11.27 3.10
C THR A 193 -9.05 -9.82 2.63
N LEU A 194 -7.84 -9.29 2.43
CA LEU A 194 -7.65 -7.94 1.88
C LEU A 194 -8.16 -7.84 0.43
N ALA A 195 -7.95 -8.87 -0.37
CA ALA A 195 -8.52 -8.95 -1.71
C ALA A 195 -10.06 -9.01 -1.67
N GLU A 196 -10.65 -9.73 -0.72
CA GLU A 196 -12.10 -9.75 -0.50
C GLU A 196 -12.64 -8.36 -0.17
N TYR A 197 -11.99 -7.61 0.70
CA TYR A 197 -12.38 -6.22 1.02
C TYR A 197 -12.24 -5.27 -0.17
N GLY A 198 -11.49 -5.65 -1.19
CA GLY A 198 -11.28 -4.84 -2.41
C GLY A 198 -10.22 -3.77 -2.24
N ALA A 199 -9.18 -4.05 -1.44
CA ALA A 199 -8.01 -3.18 -1.37
C ALA A 199 -7.48 -2.88 -2.78
N GLY A 200 -7.23 -1.61 -3.06
CA GLY A 200 -6.68 -1.17 -4.34
C GLY A 200 -5.26 -1.71 -4.56
N GLU A 201 -4.46 -1.74 -3.51
CA GLU A 201 -3.16 -2.40 -3.49
C GLU A 201 -2.99 -3.17 -2.18
N ILE A 202 -2.23 -4.26 -2.22
CA ILE A 202 -1.84 -5.05 -1.05
C ILE A 202 -0.32 -5.05 -1.03
N GLN A 203 0.27 -4.35 -0.07
CA GLN A 203 1.71 -4.36 0.15
C GLN A 203 2.07 -5.38 1.22
N LEU A 204 2.97 -6.29 0.89
CA LEU A 204 3.52 -7.27 1.83
C LEU A 204 5.01 -6.99 1.99
N GLU A 205 5.37 -6.30 3.07
CA GLU A 205 6.76 -5.93 3.34
C GLU A 205 7.45 -6.92 4.28
N SER A 206 8.75 -7.12 4.07
CA SER A 206 9.59 -7.85 5.03
C SER A 206 9.90 -6.98 6.24
N LEU A 207 9.76 -7.52 7.45
CA LEU A 207 10.11 -6.83 8.68
C LEU A 207 11.61 -6.49 8.72
N LYS A 208 11.91 -5.23 9.03
CA LYS A 208 13.27 -4.72 9.22
C LYS A 208 13.46 -4.30 10.67
N LEU A 209 14.42 -4.88 11.38
CA LEU A 209 14.72 -4.52 12.77
C LEU A 209 15.64 -3.30 12.84
N LEU A 210 15.03 -2.13 12.63
CA LEU A 210 15.76 -0.86 12.58
C LEU A 210 16.42 -0.51 13.93
N PRO A 211 17.61 0.10 13.93
CA PRO A 211 18.26 0.56 15.15
C PRO A 211 17.36 1.48 15.99
N GLY A 212 17.38 1.31 17.31
CA GLY A 212 16.58 2.09 18.25
C GLY A 212 15.17 1.56 18.49
N THR A 213 14.65 0.61 17.71
CA THR A 213 13.33 0.03 17.94
C THR A 213 13.31 -0.90 19.16
N GLU A 214 12.16 -1.00 19.82
CA GLU A 214 11.97 -1.91 20.94
C GLU A 214 12.12 -3.37 20.49
N MET A 215 11.53 -3.72 19.34
CA MET A 215 11.58 -5.08 18.81
C MET A 215 13.02 -5.54 18.54
N ARG A 216 13.90 -4.65 18.06
CA ARG A 216 15.33 -4.97 17.90
C ARG A 216 16.01 -5.24 19.24
N ARG A 217 15.73 -4.44 20.28
CA ARG A 217 16.29 -4.68 21.63
C ARG A 217 15.86 -6.00 22.24
N ARG A 218 14.67 -6.48 21.87
CA ARG A 218 14.07 -7.72 22.35
C ARG A 218 14.15 -8.87 21.35
N ALA A 219 14.99 -8.75 20.30
CA ALA A 219 15.05 -9.75 19.24
C ALA A 219 15.35 -11.16 19.75
N GLU A 220 16.32 -11.30 20.65
CA GLU A 220 16.67 -12.59 21.28
C GLU A 220 15.51 -13.19 22.07
N GLU A 221 14.85 -12.40 22.93
CA GLU A 221 13.65 -12.81 23.70
C GLU A 221 12.52 -13.28 22.77
N LEU A 222 12.30 -12.55 21.70
CA LEU A 222 11.26 -12.83 20.71
C LEU A 222 11.65 -13.98 19.77
N GLY A 223 12.92 -14.41 19.79
CA GLY A 223 13.46 -15.46 18.94
C GLY A 223 13.52 -15.01 17.47
N ILE A 224 13.85 -13.75 17.25
CA ILE A 224 14.00 -13.17 15.91
C ILE A 224 15.47 -13.17 15.51
N GLN A 225 15.79 -13.77 14.38
CA GLN A 225 17.08 -13.66 13.73
C GLN A 225 16.97 -12.65 12.59
N TYR A 226 17.95 -11.77 12.45
CA TYR A 226 17.95 -10.72 11.45
C TYR A 226 19.35 -10.40 10.96
N SER A 227 19.46 -9.80 9.78
CA SER A 227 20.72 -9.32 9.23
C SER A 227 21.29 -8.19 10.08
N PRO A 228 22.56 -8.27 10.54
CA PRO A 228 23.20 -7.16 11.24
C PRO A 228 23.53 -5.98 10.31
N LEU A 229 23.50 -6.21 8.99
CA LEU A 229 23.77 -5.21 7.96
C LEU A 229 22.46 -4.59 7.45
N PRO A 230 22.49 -3.31 7.02
CA PRO A 230 21.33 -2.72 6.35
C PRO A 230 20.87 -3.59 5.17
N PRO A 231 19.56 -3.72 4.97
CA PRO A 231 18.45 -3.02 5.62
C PRO A 231 17.97 -3.64 6.95
N TYR A 232 18.73 -4.51 7.60
CA TYR A 232 18.41 -5.17 8.89
C TYR A 232 17.20 -6.09 8.82
N GLU A 233 17.05 -6.77 7.72
CA GLU A 233 15.91 -7.64 7.41
C GLU A 233 15.84 -8.83 8.36
N VAL A 234 14.63 -9.19 8.78
CA VAL A 234 14.37 -10.42 9.55
C VAL A 234 14.58 -11.62 8.63
N LEU A 235 15.35 -12.56 9.11
CA LEU A 235 15.69 -13.79 8.39
C LEU A 235 14.86 -14.99 8.87
N GLN A 236 14.47 -14.97 10.17
CA GLN A 236 13.71 -16.05 10.78
C GLN A 236 13.06 -15.59 12.07
N THR A 237 11.91 -16.16 12.44
CA THR A 237 11.31 -16.07 13.77
C THR A 237 11.01 -17.47 14.32
N LYS A 238 10.42 -17.57 15.54
CA LYS A 238 9.96 -18.86 16.07
C LYS A 238 8.83 -19.51 15.25
N LYS A 239 8.18 -18.75 14.34
CA LYS A 239 6.95 -19.14 13.64
C LYS A 239 7.05 -19.14 12.12
N ILE A 240 8.10 -18.60 11.58
CA ILE A 240 8.35 -18.55 10.15
C ILE A 240 9.85 -18.77 9.89
N SER A 241 10.18 -19.74 9.03
CA SER A 241 11.55 -20.08 8.66
C SER A 241 12.14 -19.12 7.61
N VAL A 242 13.42 -19.30 7.29
CA VAL A 242 14.09 -18.53 6.23
C VAL A 242 13.41 -18.78 4.87
N GLU A 243 13.12 -20.05 4.56
CA GLU A 243 12.46 -20.45 3.31
C GLU A 243 11.04 -19.91 3.21
N GLU A 244 10.31 -19.92 4.33
CA GLU A 244 8.97 -19.36 4.38
C GLU A 244 8.97 -17.83 4.22
N LEU A 245 9.96 -17.11 4.80
CA LEU A 245 10.11 -15.67 4.57
C LEU A 245 10.49 -15.36 3.12
N GLN A 246 11.30 -16.21 2.49
CA GLN A 246 11.58 -16.10 1.07
C GLN A 246 10.31 -16.31 0.23
N THR A 247 9.45 -17.26 0.63
CA THR A 247 8.14 -17.47 0.00
C THR A 247 7.21 -16.24 0.18
N ALA A 248 7.21 -15.63 1.36
CA ALA A 248 6.46 -14.39 1.60
C ALA A 248 7.00 -13.22 0.73
N HIS A 249 8.33 -13.13 0.55
CA HIS A 249 8.93 -12.16 -0.35
C HIS A 249 8.50 -12.40 -1.81
N TYR A 250 8.46 -13.64 -2.27
CA TYR A 250 7.96 -13.98 -3.61
C TYR A 250 6.47 -13.69 -3.76
N LEU A 251 5.67 -13.92 -2.70
CA LEU A 251 4.25 -13.53 -2.69
C LEU A 251 4.10 -12.01 -2.86
N SER A 252 4.93 -11.20 -2.18
CA SER A 252 4.96 -9.74 -2.38
C SER A 252 5.19 -9.38 -3.85
N ARG A 253 6.18 -10.00 -4.51
CA ARG A 253 6.46 -9.77 -5.93
C ARG A 253 5.33 -10.22 -6.86
N LEU A 254 4.65 -11.33 -6.52
CA LEU A 254 3.44 -11.75 -7.23
C LEU A 254 2.35 -10.70 -7.12
N LEU A 255 2.10 -10.18 -5.90
CA LEU A 255 1.11 -9.13 -5.69
C LEU A 255 1.44 -7.88 -6.50
N ASP A 256 2.66 -7.40 -6.48
CA ASP A 256 3.11 -6.25 -7.28
C ASP A 256 2.93 -6.48 -8.78
N GLY A 257 3.23 -7.70 -9.23
CA GLY A 257 3.15 -8.06 -10.64
C GLY A 257 1.74 -8.19 -11.17
N PHE A 258 0.80 -8.68 -10.38
CA PHE A 258 -0.50 -9.11 -10.87
C PHE A 258 -1.67 -8.44 -10.15
N TYR A 259 -1.66 -8.38 -8.82
CA TYR A 259 -2.73 -7.73 -8.06
C TYR A 259 -2.60 -6.20 -8.05
N ASN A 260 -1.43 -5.66 -7.70
CA ASN A 260 -1.18 -4.22 -7.61
C ASN A 260 -1.08 -3.54 -8.99
N THR A 261 -0.97 -4.32 -10.06
CA THR A 261 -0.99 -3.81 -11.44
C THR A 261 -2.45 -3.60 -11.89
N PRO A 262 -2.91 -2.36 -12.14
CA PRO A 262 -4.32 -2.05 -12.42
C PRO A 262 -4.96 -2.92 -13.52
N THR A 263 -4.21 -3.19 -14.60
CA THR A 263 -4.66 -4.03 -15.73
C THR A 263 -5.06 -5.44 -15.31
N TRP A 264 -4.31 -6.04 -14.38
CA TRP A 264 -4.52 -7.43 -13.98
C TRP A 264 -5.28 -7.58 -12.67
N ARG A 265 -5.46 -6.47 -11.92
CA ARG A 265 -6.05 -6.45 -10.58
C ARG A 265 -7.42 -7.14 -10.52
N SER A 266 -8.36 -6.72 -11.36
CA SER A 266 -9.72 -7.24 -11.35
C SER A 266 -9.76 -8.75 -11.56
N LEU A 267 -9.04 -9.24 -12.57
CA LEU A 267 -8.93 -10.66 -12.87
C LEU A 267 -8.24 -11.43 -11.73
N THR A 268 -7.09 -10.93 -11.28
CA THR A 268 -6.33 -11.58 -10.19
C THR A 268 -7.16 -11.66 -8.91
N ARG A 269 -7.90 -10.58 -8.58
CA ARG A 269 -8.82 -10.56 -7.45
C ARG A 269 -9.91 -11.63 -7.59
N THR A 270 -10.55 -11.72 -8.75
CA THR A 270 -11.57 -12.75 -9.02
C THR A 270 -11.00 -14.16 -8.85
N LEU A 271 -9.83 -14.44 -9.41
CA LEU A 271 -9.15 -15.73 -9.27
C LEU A 271 -8.81 -16.06 -7.81
N ILE A 272 -8.35 -15.08 -7.02
CA ILE A 272 -8.08 -15.25 -5.58
C ILE A 272 -9.37 -15.61 -4.82
N LEU A 273 -10.49 -14.98 -5.13
CA LEU A 273 -11.75 -15.17 -4.41
C LEU A 273 -12.40 -16.51 -4.75
N ASP A 274 -12.42 -16.86 -6.02
CA ASP A 274 -13.10 -18.06 -6.51
C ASP A 274 -12.27 -19.34 -6.26
N ASN A 275 -10.92 -19.21 -6.15
CA ASN A 275 -10.01 -20.35 -6.06
C ASN A 275 -9.07 -20.22 -4.86
N PRO A 276 -9.31 -20.95 -3.76
CA PRO A 276 -8.50 -20.82 -2.52
C PRO A 276 -7.00 -21.09 -2.70
N HIS A 277 -6.62 -21.90 -3.69
CA HIS A 277 -5.24 -22.31 -3.95
C HIS A 277 -4.53 -21.47 -5.00
N PHE A 278 -5.24 -20.54 -5.66
CA PHE A 278 -4.71 -19.77 -6.79
C PHE A 278 -3.38 -19.07 -6.50
N LEU A 279 -3.26 -18.40 -5.34
CA LEU A 279 -2.02 -17.71 -4.98
C LEU A 279 -0.83 -18.66 -4.85
N HIS A 280 -1.03 -19.82 -4.23
CA HIS A 280 0.02 -20.83 -4.08
C HIS A 280 0.41 -21.40 -5.44
N GLU A 281 -0.56 -21.81 -6.24
CA GLU A 281 -0.31 -22.44 -7.54
C GLU A 281 0.34 -21.48 -8.55
N LEU A 282 -0.12 -20.20 -8.57
CA LEU A 282 0.53 -19.19 -9.41
C LEU A 282 1.95 -18.89 -8.93
N LEU A 283 2.15 -18.80 -7.61
CA LEU A 283 3.47 -18.57 -7.04
C LEU A 283 4.43 -19.71 -7.39
N ASP A 284 4.01 -20.95 -7.20
CA ASP A 284 4.81 -22.14 -7.55
C ASP A 284 5.15 -22.15 -9.05
N HIS A 285 4.17 -21.82 -9.91
CA HIS A 285 4.41 -21.71 -11.34
C HIS A 285 5.48 -20.64 -11.68
N LEU A 286 5.41 -19.47 -11.06
CA LEU A 286 6.37 -18.38 -11.29
C LEU A 286 7.78 -18.75 -10.82
N ILE A 287 7.88 -19.48 -9.70
CA ILE A 287 9.17 -20.00 -9.18
C ILE A 287 9.73 -21.08 -10.11
N GLN A 288 8.93 -22.09 -10.47
CA GLN A 288 9.35 -23.19 -11.33
C GLN A 288 9.79 -22.76 -12.73
N THR A 289 9.19 -21.67 -13.24
CA THR A 289 9.54 -21.10 -14.55
C THR A 289 10.64 -20.03 -14.47
N ASP A 290 11.23 -19.81 -13.28
CA ASP A 290 12.31 -18.85 -13.02
C ASP A 290 12.01 -17.41 -13.49
N VAL A 291 10.75 -16.98 -13.34
CA VAL A 291 10.32 -15.64 -13.77
C VAL A 291 9.98 -14.71 -12.61
N ILE A 292 9.90 -15.23 -11.37
CA ILE A 292 9.45 -14.45 -10.20
C ILE A 292 10.36 -13.24 -9.90
N ASP A 293 11.67 -13.38 -10.13
CA ASP A 293 12.68 -12.35 -9.88
C ASP A 293 13.02 -11.52 -11.13
N THR A 294 12.37 -11.81 -12.27
CA THR A 294 12.65 -11.09 -13.51
C THR A 294 11.72 -9.86 -13.68
N PRO A 295 12.22 -8.71 -14.17
CA PRO A 295 11.38 -7.62 -14.57
C PRO A 295 10.45 -8.03 -15.73
N LEU A 296 9.16 -8.07 -15.49
CA LEU A 296 8.17 -8.47 -16.49
C LEU A 296 7.44 -7.26 -17.05
N SER A 297 7.39 -7.15 -18.39
CA SER A 297 6.50 -6.19 -19.04
C SER A 297 5.03 -6.57 -18.83
N LEU A 298 4.14 -5.59 -19.01
CA LEU A 298 2.69 -5.80 -18.91
C LEU A 298 2.20 -6.93 -19.82
N GLU A 299 2.70 -6.97 -21.07
CA GLU A 299 2.40 -8.02 -22.04
C GLU A 299 2.87 -9.42 -21.56
N LYS A 300 4.09 -9.51 -21.02
CA LYS A 300 4.62 -10.79 -20.50
C LYS A 300 3.77 -11.31 -19.34
N ARG A 301 3.36 -10.43 -18.43
CA ARG A 301 2.46 -10.82 -17.32
C ARG A 301 1.14 -11.37 -17.85
N GLY A 302 0.54 -10.74 -18.86
CA GLY A 302 -0.67 -11.24 -19.50
C GLY A 302 -0.50 -12.60 -20.17
N LEU A 303 0.65 -12.85 -20.84
CA LEU A 303 0.95 -14.16 -21.43
C LEU A 303 1.12 -15.25 -20.35
N ILE A 304 1.77 -14.94 -19.23
CA ILE A 304 1.90 -15.85 -18.09
C ILE A 304 0.52 -16.21 -17.55
N LEU A 305 -0.32 -15.20 -17.23
CA LEU A 305 -1.69 -15.42 -16.75
C LEU A 305 -2.52 -16.24 -17.74
N TYR A 306 -2.43 -15.95 -19.03
CA TYR A 306 -3.16 -16.69 -20.05
C TYR A 306 -2.77 -18.17 -20.07
N ASN A 307 -1.47 -18.46 -20.15
CA ASN A 307 -0.97 -19.84 -20.19
C ASN A 307 -1.27 -20.59 -18.89
N PHE A 308 -1.12 -19.92 -17.75
CA PHE A 308 -1.45 -20.46 -16.45
C PHE A 308 -2.96 -20.79 -16.34
N CYS A 309 -3.84 -19.83 -16.68
CA CYS A 309 -5.29 -20.05 -16.69
C CYS A 309 -5.69 -21.15 -17.69
N LYS A 310 -5.08 -21.20 -18.88
CA LYS A 310 -5.38 -22.26 -19.87
C LYS A 310 -5.16 -23.66 -19.30
N ASN A 311 -4.18 -23.83 -18.44
CA ASN A 311 -3.82 -25.14 -17.88
C ASN A 311 -4.57 -25.47 -16.60
N HIS A 312 -4.87 -24.47 -15.75
CA HIS A 312 -5.39 -24.67 -14.41
C HIS A 312 -6.81 -24.12 -14.22
N TYR A 313 -7.18 -23.03 -14.93
CA TYR A 313 -8.43 -22.28 -14.76
C TYR A 313 -9.01 -21.86 -16.11
N PRO A 314 -9.41 -22.83 -16.99
CA PRO A 314 -9.79 -22.55 -18.38
C PRO A 314 -10.97 -21.57 -18.53
N ASP A 315 -11.86 -21.51 -17.56
CA ASP A 315 -13.01 -20.60 -17.55
C ASP A 315 -12.62 -19.12 -17.50
N TYR A 316 -11.36 -18.79 -17.08
CA TYR A 316 -10.87 -17.41 -16.96
C TYR A 316 -10.01 -16.94 -18.15
N VAL A 317 -9.74 -17.82 -19.11
CA VAL A 317 -8.89 -17.50 -20.27
C VAL A 317 -9.42 -16.30 -21.07
N THR A 318 -10.74 -16.22 -21.24
CA THR A 318 -11.40 -15.11 -21.94
C THR A 318 -11.22 -13.78 -21.20
N GLN A 319 -11.29 -13.78 -19.87
CA GLN A 319 -11.10 -12.57 -19.07
C GLN A 319 -9.67 -12.01 -19.19
N VAL A 320 -8.65 -12.88 -19.31
CA VAL A 320 -7.27 -12.42 -19.59
C VAL A 320 -7.22 -11.66 -20.93
N SER A 321 -7.89 -12.19 -21.96
CA SER A 321 -7.91 -11.55 -23.27
C SER A 321 -8.71 -10.23 -23.25
N ILE A 322 -9.78 -10.14 -22.48
CA ILE A 322 -10.56 -8.91 -22.29
C ILE A 322 -9.69 -7.84 -21.61
N ALA A 323 -9.05 -8.17 -20.47
CA ALA A 323 -8.17 -7.25 -19.77
C ALA A 323 -7.00 -6.76 -20.63
N TRP A 324 -6.47 -7.62 -21.52
CA TRP A 324 -5.46 -7.26 -22.51
C TRP A 324 -5.95 -6.17 -23.46
N ILE A 325 -7.19 -6.33 -23.99
CA ILE A 325 -7.80 -5.38 -24.93
C ILE A 325 -8.10 -4.06 -24.25
N GLU A 326 -8.70 -4.09 -23.06
CA GLU A 326 -9.05 -2.91 -22.28
C GLU A 326 -7.81 -2.06 -21.91
N ALA A 327 -6.68 -2.71 -21.68
CA ALA A 327 -5.41 -2.03 -21.47
C ALA A 327 -4.77 -1.44 -22.75
N GLY A 328 -5.42 -1.56 -23.91
CA GLY A 328 -4.92 -1.03 -25.18
C GLY A 328 -3.67 -1.75 -25.72
N MET A 329 -3.41 -2.97 -25.23
CA MET A 329 -2.25 -3.74 -25.70
C MET A 329 -2.46 -4.29 -27.11
N SER A 330 -1.36 -4.64 -27.78
CA SER A 330 -1.36 -5.04 -29.20
C SER A 330 -2.26 -6.25 -29.48
N LEU A 331 -3.28 -6.07 -30.31
CA LEU A 331 -4.17 -7.15 -30.77
C LEU A 331 -3.45 -8.23 -31.58
N LYS A 332 -2.29 -7.90 -32.18
CA LYS A 332 -1.48 -8.90 -32.91
C LYS A 332 -0.83 -9.93 -31.96
N LYS A 333 -0.66 -9.55 -30.70
CA LYS A 333 -0.03 -10.38 -29.67
C LYS A 333 -1.04 -10.96 -28.66
N ILE A 334 -2.33 -10.69 -28.85
CA ILE A 334 -3.35 -11.16 -27.91
C ILE A 334 -3.31 -12.69 -27.82
N PRO A 335 -3.25 -13.24 -26.60
CA PRO A 335 -3.16 -14.68 -26.40
C PRO A 335 -4.56 -15.33 -26.52
N ALA A 336 -5.14 -15.39 -27.72
CA ALA A 336 -6.43 -16.05 -27.92
C ALA A 336 -6.62 -16.55 -29.35
N GLU A 337 -7.00 -17.79 -29.53
CA GLU A 337 -7.28 -18.35 -30.84
C GLU A 337 -8.67 -17.98 -31.40
N LYS A 338 -9.68 -17.81 -30.54
CA LYS A 338 -11.09 -17.60 -30.95
C LYS A 338 -11.65 -16.18 -30.73
N VAL A 339 -11.04 -15.35 -29.91
CA VAL A 339 -11.53 -13.98 -29.60
C VAL A 339 -11.24 -12.99 -30.74
N LYS A 340 -10.35 -13.34 -31.66
CA LYS A 340 -9.95 -12.47 -32.80
C LYS A 340 -11.10 -12.04 -33.72
N THR A 341 -12.18 -12.79 -33.75
CA THR A 341 -13.27 -12.51 -34.71
C THR A 341 -14.46 -11.76 -34.09
N CYS A 342 -14.73 -11.91 -32.80
CA CYS A 342 -15.94 -11.36 -32.19
C CYS A 342 -15.76 -9.95 -31.61
N LEU A 343 -14.56 -9.61 -31.08
CA LEU A 343 -14.31 -8.32 -30.41
C LEU A 343 -13.90 -7.19 -31.37
N LEU A 344 -13.47 -7.50 -32.59
CA LEU A 344 -13.19 -6.49 -33.62
C LEU A 344 -14.43 -5.69 -34.06
N TYR A 345 -15.65 -6.18 -33.75
CA TYR A 345 -16.90 -5.54 -34.16
C TYR A 345 -17.62 -4.80 -33.02
N THR A 346 -17.15 -4.86 -31.76
CA THR A 346 -17.86 -4.30 -30.60
C THR A 346 -17.15 -3.14 -29.90
N SER A 347 -15.89 -2.87 -30.22
CA SER A 347 -15.17 -1.70 -29.67
C SER A 347 -15.08 -0.60 -30.73
N PRO A 348 -15.56 0.64 -30.45
CA PRO A 348 -15.32 1.77 -31.32
C PRO A 348 -13.81 1.99 -31.49
N SER A 349 -13.36 2.14 -32.71
CA SER A 349 -11.97 2.49 -33.01
C SER A 349 -11.63 3.84 -32.37
N PRO A 350 -10.43 4.01 -31.76
CA PRO A 350 -9.96 5.32 -31.33
C PRO A 350 -9.93 6.40 -32.41
N ARG A 351 -10.19 6.04 -33.68
CA ARG A 351 -10.28 6.96 -34.84
C ARG A 351 -11.68 7.49 -35.05
N ASP A 352 -12.72 6.94 -34.41
CA ASP A 352 -14.12 7.33 -34.61
C ASP A 352 -14.57 8.42 -33.59
N THR A 353 -13.68 8.92 -32.77
CA THR A 353 -13.88 10.08 -31.89
C THR A 353 -13.03 11.26 -32.36
N ARG A 354 -13.40 11.82 -33.55
CA ARG A 354 -13.00 13.16 -33.99
C ARG A 354 -14.22 13.98 -34.35
#